data_6b3c61757c342b9b2d961c5baff34fd4
#
_entry.id   6b3c61757c342b9b2d961c5baff34fd4
#
_cell.length_a   1.000
_cell.length_b   1.000
_cell.length_c   1.000
_cell.angle_alpha   90.00
_cell.angle_beta   90.00
_cell.angle_gamma   90.00
#
_symmetry.space_group_name_H-M   'P 1'
#
loop_
_entity.id
_entity.type
_entity.pdbx_description
1 polymer ?
#
loop_
_entity_poly.entity_id
_entity_poly.type
_entity_poly.pdbx_seq_one_letter_code
_entity_poly.pdbx_strand_id
1 'polypeptide(L)'
;TAGKPGTFIYRSGTDYELQNQMGLVGALIVRPALGAGFAYNRADSRFTPDEEFMLMISEVDSDIHLAVELDEPYDLTTYRTRYWLLNGRAFPDSIAPNGASWLPNQPYSALAHVQVINAAHPYPALVRHLNVGTVSHPFHPHGENGRVLGRDGRPLEGPAGQDLSYEEFVFDVGPGQTMDVTWKFADIEQWDGDPNSPNYNPVPGYEYQKQNLVRGELFGSPYLGQQDGGLTGEVSFNACGEFY
;
A
#
# COMPACT_ATOMS: atom_id res chain seq x y z
N THR A 1 -6.69 26.31 -3.77
CA THR A 1 -5.39 25.81 -4.27
C THR A 1 -4.87 24.81 -3.27
N ALA A 2 -4.57 23.59 -3.70
CA ALA A 2 -3.93 22.59 -2.86
C ALA A 2 -2.53 23.10 -2.48
N GLY A 3 -2.18 22.96 -1.21
CA GLY A 3 -0.95 23.52 -0.67
C GLY A 3 0.26 22.61 -0.90
N LYS A 4 0.43 21.60 -0.05
CA LYS A 4 1.58 20.70 -0.08
C LYS A 4 1.20 19.36 -0.71
N PRO A 5 2.09 18.71 -1.48
CA PRO A 5 1.84 17.36 -1.98
C PRO A 5 1.80 16.34 -0.84
N GLY A 6 0.99 15.31 -1.03
CA GLY A 6 0.84 14.22 -0.07
C GLY A 6 -0.52 13.57 -0.15
N THR A 7 -0.71 12.60 0.73
CA THR A 7 -1.94 11.82 0.87
C THR A 7 -2.70 12.28 2.10
N PHE A 8 -3.98 12.61 1.92
CA PHE A 8 -4.85 13.17 2.96
C PHE A 8 -6.17 12.41 3.00
N ILE A 9 -6.81 12.43 4.17
CA ILE A 9 -8.17 11.92 4.36
C ILE A 9 -9.11 13.13 4.43
N TYR A 10 -10.26 13.07 3.74
CA TYR A 10 -11.38 13.96 4.01
C TYR A 10 -12.54 13.17 4.63
N ARG A 11 -13.31 13.80 5.48
CA ARG A 11 -14.39 13.18 6.25
C ARG A 11 -15.55 14.15 6.43
N SER A 12 -16.74 13.60 6.70
CA SER A 12 -17.85 14.42 7.19
C SER A 12 -17.53 15.03 8.55
N GLY A 13 -18.06 16.21 8.82
CA GLY A 13 -17.79 16.98 10.02
C GLY A 13 -19.00 17.28 10.91
N THR A 14 -20.20 16.81 10.54
CA THR A 14 -21.43 17.13 11.30
C THR A 14 -21.79 16.07 12.32
N ASP A 15 -21.71 14.81 11.96
CA ASP A 15 -21.85 13.64 12.83
C ASP A 15 -20.74 12.67 12.46
N TYR A 16 -19.59 12.92 13.05
CA TYR A 16 -18.33 12.34 12.61
C TYR A 16 -18.31 10.82 12.72
N GLU A 17 -18.73 10.29 13.86
CA GLU A 17 -18.66 8.85 14.14
C GLU A 17 -19.60 8.08 13.22
N LEU A 18 -20.87 8.49 13.18
CA LEU A 18 -21.88 7.82 12.38
C LEU A 18 -21.62 7.97 10.88
N GLN A 19 -21.40 9.21 10.43
CA GLN A 19 -21.24 9.48 9.00
C GLN A 19 -19.96 8.89 8.43
N ASN A 20 -18.89 8.82 9.22
CA ASN A 20 -17.68 8.12 8.81
C ASN A 20 -17.92 6.61 8.66
N GLN A 21 -18.66 6.01 9.61
CA GLN A 21 -19.07 4.62 9.55
C GLN A 21 -19.96 4.33 8.34
N MET A 22 -20.81 5.27 7.95
CA MET A 22 -21.65 5.21 6.75
C MET A 22 -20.89 5.50 5.45
N GLY A 23 -19.56 5.62 5.50
CA GLY A 23 -18.70 5.77 4.32
C GLY A 23 -18.55 7.20 3.80
N LEU A 24 -18.95 8.23 4.56
CA LEU A 24 -18.74 9.64 4.17
C LEU A 24 -17.29 10.07 4.43
N VAL A 25 -16.37 9.38 3.81
CA VAL A 25 -14.93 9.52 3.93
C VAL A 25 -14.24 9.20 2.62
N GLY A 26 -13.07 9.74 2.39
CA GLY A 26 -12.30 9.39 1.21
C GLY A 26 -10.88 9.94 1.22
N ALA A 27 -10.16 9.64 0.16
CA ALA A 27 -8.78 10.04 -0.04
C ALA A 27 -8.67 11.31 -0.90
N LEU A 28 -7.77 12.20 -0.52
CA LEU A 28 -7.35 13.34 -1.32
C LEU A 28 -5.85 13.27 -1.55
N ILE A 29 -5.45 13.04 -2.79
CA ILE A 29 -4.04 13.02 -3.19
C ILE A 29 -3.68 14.34 -3.87
N VAL A 30 -2.76 15.08 -3.26
CA VAL A 30 -2.20 16.30 -3.83
C VAL A 30 -0.90 15.95 -4.54
N ARG A 31 -0.90 16.13 -5.85
CA ARG A 31 0.26 15.80 -6.70
C ARG A 31 1.37 16.84 -6.56
N PRO A 32 2.67 16.42 -6.58
CA PRO A 32 3.78 17.33 -6.58
C PRO A 32 3.97 18.05 -7.92
N ALA A 33 4.62 19.21 -7.90
CA ALA A 33 4.96 19.96 -9.10
C ALA A 33 5.99 19.24 -9.99
N LEU A 34 6.76 18.31 -9.43
CA LEU A 34 7.73 17.49 -10.18
C LEU A 34 7.06 16.51 -11.16
N GLY A 35 5.74 16.25 -11.00
CA GLY A 35 4.98 15.40 -11.90
C GLY A 35 4.47 14.10 -11.27
N ALA A 36 3.74 13.32 -12.07
CA ALA A 36 3.01 12.15 -11.61
C ALA A 36 3.90 10.99 -11.09
N GLY A 37 5.15 10.93 -11.51
CA GLY A 37 6.11 9.90 -11.07
C GLY A 37 6.83 10.23 -9.76
N PHE A 38 6.33 11.19 -8.98
CA PHE A 38 6.90 11.57 -7.69
C PHE A 38 5.82 11.61 -6.62
N ALA A 39 6.13 11.14 -5.43
CA ALA A 39 5.23 11.22 -4.28
C ALA A 39 5.21 12.63 -3.67
N TYR A 40 6.37 13.29 -3.67
CA TYR A 40 6.60 14.61 -3.08
C TYR A 40 7.46 15.49 -4.02
N ASN A 41 7.65 16.76 -3.71
CA ASN A 41 8.55 17.65 -4.46
C ASN A 41 10.04 17.37 -4.14
N ARG A 42 10.43 16.11 -4.18
CA ARG A 42 11.77 15.61 -3.90
C ARG A 42 12.16 14.56 -4.94
N ALA A 43 13.39 14.64 -5.44
CA ALA A 43 13.87 13.72 -6.48
C ALA A 43 13.94 12.25 -6.02
N ASP A 44 14.21 12.03 -4.75
CA ASP A 44 14.30 10.71 -4.10
C ASP A 44 12.94 10.10 -3.74
N SER A 45 11.84 10.80 -4.03
CA SER A 45 10.47 10.29 -3.92
C SER A 45 9.91 9.73 -5.23
N ARG A 46 10.80 9.44 -6.19
CA ARG A 46 10.41 8.93 -7.51
C ARG A 46 9.93 7.49 -7.42
N PHE A 47 8.88 7.18 -8.19
CA PHE A 47 8.30 5.84 -8.31
C PHE A 47 7.85 5.57 -9.76
N THR A 48 7.50 4.33 -10.08
CA THR A 48 6.94 3.96 -11.39
C THR A 48 5.48 4.43 -11.47
N PRO A 49 5.13 5.37 -12.36
CA PRO A 49 3.81 6.01 -12.36
C PRO A 49 2.60 5.07 -12.46
N ASP A 50 2.76 3.96 -13.18
CA ASP A 50 1.70 2.96 -13.36
C ASP A 50 1.60 1.99 -12.17
N GLU A 51 2.50 2.10 -11.21
CA GLU A 51 2.56 1.31 -9.98
C GLU A 51 2.29 2.18 -8.74
N GLU A 52 1.26 3.01 -8.83
CA GLU A 52 0.74 3.76 -7.70
C GLU A 52 -0.55 3.10 -7.20
N PHE A 53 -0.52 2.63 -5.97
CA PHE A 53 -1.63 1.92 -5.34
C PHE A 53 -2.14 2.69 -4.13
N MET A 54 -3.44 2.58 -3.87
CA MET A 54 -4.07 3.14 -2.69
C MET A 54 -4.73 2.02 -1.90
N LEU A 55 -4.42 1.94 -0.62
CA LEU A 55 -5.04 1.03 0.33
C LEU A 55 -5.75 1.85 1.40
N MET A 56 -7.05 2.02 1.23
CA MET A 56 -7.91 2.66 2.22
C MET A 56 -8.53 1.62 3.14
N ILE A 57 -8.12 1.66 4.39
CA ILE A 57 -8.53 0.72 5.42
C ILE A 57 -9.74 1.27 6.16
N SER A 58 -10.74 0.44 6.35
CA SER A 58 -11.93 0.76 7.15
C SER A 58 -12.50 -0.48 7.82
N GLU A 59 -13.31 -0.26 8.83
CA GLU A 59 -14.09 -1.32 9.48
C GLU A 59 -15.58 -1.01 9.39
N VAL A 60 -16.39 -2.06 9.43
CA VAL A 60 -17.85 -1.97 9.46
C VAL A 60 -18.40 -2.75 10.64
N ASP A 61 -19.24 -2.09 11.42
CA ASP A 61 -20.17 -2.74 12.35
C ASP A 61 -21.56 -2.80 11.68
N SER A 62 -22.01 -3.99 11.33
CA SER A 62 -23.31 -4.20 10.67
C SER A 62 -24.49 -3.82 11.53
N ASP A 63 -24.34 -3.82 12.86
CA ASP A 63 -25.45 -3.51 13.77
C ASP A 63 -25.76 -2.01 13.72
N ILE A 64 -24.74 -1.15 13.63
CA ILE A 64 -24.96 0.30 13.44
C ILE A 64 -25.56 0.61 12.05
N HIS A 65 -25.13 -0.10 11.00
CA HIS A 65 -25.70 0.07 9.66
C HIS A 65 -27.19 -0.32 9.65
N LEU A 66 -27.56 -1.41 10.30
CA LEU A 66 -28.94 -1.85 10.42
C LEU A 66 -29.79 -0.85 11.24
N ALA A 67 -29.26 -0.32 12.34
CA ALA A 67 -29.95 0.67 13.13
C ALA A 67 -30.24 1.96 12.30
N VAL A 68 -29.27 2.40 11.50
CA VAL A 68 -29.45 3.55 10.59
C VAL A 68 -30.51 3.25 9.53
N GLU A 69 -30.51 2.05 8.94
CA GLU A 69 -31.48 1.66 7.93
C GLU A 69 -32.91 1.63 8.49
N LEU A 70 -33.07 1.22 9.76
CA LEU A 70 -34.36 1.12 10.44
C LEU A 70 -34.78 2.40 11.18
N ASP A 71 -33.99 3.46 11.12
CA ASP A 71 -34.18 4.70 11.89
C ASP A 71 -34.27 4.45 13.41
N GLU A 72 -33.46 3.52 13.90
CA GLU A 72 -33.37 3.13 15.30
C GLU A 72 -32.13 3.73 15.98
N PRO A 73 -32.21 4.00 17.30
CA PRO A 73 -31.03 4.46 18.04
C PRO A 73 -29.96 3.37 18.13
N TYR A 74 -28.70 3.77 18.04
CA TYR A 74 -27.55 2.89 18.22
C TYR A 74 -26.65 3.40 19.36
N ASP A 75 -26.25 2.50 20.24
CA ASP A 75 -25.30 2.78 21.32
C ASP A 75 -23.86 2.56 20.83
N LEU A 76 -23.14 3.65 20.56
CA LEU A 76 -21.75 3.60 20.10
C LEU A 76 -20.79 2.90 21.09
N THR A 77 -21.17 2.78 22.36
CA THR A 77 -20.36 2.03 23.34
C THR A 77 -20.39 0.51 23.11
N THR A 78 -21.33 0.05 22.30
CA THR A 78 -21.44 -1.37 21.88
C THR A 78 -20.79 -1.65 20.54
N TYR A 79 -20.16 -0.63 19.92
CA TYR A 79 -19.48 -0.78 18.65
C TYR A 79 -18.50 -1.95 18.65
N ARG A 80 -18.59 -2.77 17.62
CA ARG A 80 -17.60 -3.81 17.37
C ARG A 80 -17.48 -4.10 15.88
N THR A 81 -16.26 -4.12 15.40
CA THR A 81 -15.93 -4.47 14.04
C THR A 81 -16.43 -5.88 13.70
N ARG A 82 -17.19 -5.97 12.61
CA ARG A 82 -17.66 -7.22 12.01
C ARG A 82 -16.91 -7.54 10.72
N TYR A 83 -16.54 -6.49 9.97
CA TYR A 83 -15.85 -6.60 8.70
C TYR A 83 -14.70 -5.62 8.65
N TRP A 84 -13.57 -6.11 8.16
CA TRP A 84 -12.41 -5.29 7.80
C TRP A 84 -12.38 -5.13 6.29
N LEU A 85 -12.20 -3.91 5.82
CA LEU A 85 -12.27 -3.58 4.41
C LEU A 85 -11.00 -2.93 3.92
N LEU A 86 -10.61 -3.28 2.71
CA LEU A 86 -9.64 -2.56 1.90
C LEU A 86 -10.33 -2.03 0.65
N ASN A 87 -10.26 -0.72 0.44
CA ASN A 87 -10.94 -0.04 -0.66
C ASN A 87 -12.45 -0.35 -0.72
N GLY A 88 -13.07 -0.53 0.45
CA GLY A 88 -14.49 -0.85 0.59
C GLY A 88 -14.85 -2.32 0.36
N ARG A 89 -13.87 -3.21 0.21
CA ARG A 89 -14.08 -4.64 -0.02
C ARG A 89 -13.53 -5.48 1.13
N ALA A 90 -14.30 -6.48 1.56
CA ALA A 90 -13.81 -7.53 2.45
C ALA A 90 -13.16 -8.67 1.63
N PHE A 91 -12.32 -9.47 2.28
CA PHE A 91 -11.79 -10.69 1.66
C PHE A 91 -12.92 -11.72 1.45
N PRO A 92 -12.97 -12.45 0.31
CA PRO A 92 -11.96 -12.46 -0.76
C PRO A 92 -12.14 -11.39 -1.84
N ASP A 93 -13.19 -10.57 -1.78
CA ASP A 93 -13.46 -9.57 -2.81
C ASP A 93 -12.41 -8.44 -2.86
N SER A 94 -11.65 -8.26 -1.78
CA SER A 94 -10.54 -7.30 -1.73
C SER A 94 -9.50 -7.56 -2.83
N ILE A 95 -9.28 -8.82 -3.22
CA ILE A 95 -8.34 -9.22 -4.26
C ILE A 95 -9.01 -9.45 -5.63
N ALA A 96 -10.31 -9.25 -5.76
CA ALA A 96 -10.98 -9.30 -7.05
C ALA A 96 -10.50 -8.17 -7.97
N PRO A 97 -10.50 -8.35 -9.30
CA PRO A 97 -10.00 -7.34 -10.22
C PRO A 97 -10.74 -6.00 -10.11
N ASN A 98 -10.08 -4.91 -10.55
CA ASN A 98 -10.73 -3.62 -10.70
C ASN A 98 -11.97 -3.74 -11.60
N GLY A 99 -13.05 -3.07 -11.22
CA GLY A 99 -14.29 -3.05 -11.99
C GLY A 99 -15.02 -4.40 -12.04
N ALA A 100 -14.81 -5.29 -11.08
CA ALA A 100 -15.53 -6.54 -10.98
C ALA A 100 -17.06 -6.31 -11.05
N SER A 101 -17.75 -7.00 -11.95
CA SER A 101 -19.16 -6.72 -12.30
C SER A 101 -20.13 -6.95 -11.14
N TRP A 102 -19.76 -7.79 -10.18
CA TRP A 102 -20.56 -8.04 -8.98
C TRP A 102 -20.30 -7.04 -7.85
N LEU A 103 -19.33 -6.11 -8.04
CA LEU A 103 -18.95 -5.07 -7.08
C LEU A 103 -19.06 -3.67 -7.70
N PRO A 104 -20.24 -3.26 -8.19
CA PRO A 104 -20.38 -2.02 -8.98
C PRO A 104 -20.08 -0.75 -8.17
N ASN A 105 -20.25 -0.79 -6.86
CA ASN A 105 -20.04 0.35 -5.96
C ASN A 105 -18.64 0.33 -5.28
N GLN A 106 -17.88 -0.74 -5.44
CA GLN A 106 -16.52 -0.89 -4.93
C GLN A 106 -15.57 -1.23 -6.10
N PRO A 107 -15.27 -0.26 -6.98
CA PRO A 107 -14.58 -0.55 -8.24
C PRO A 107 -13.10 -0.89 -8.09
N TYR A 108 -12.49 -0.57 -6.93
CA TYR A 108 -11.04 -0.67 -6.77
C TYR A 108 -10.64 -1.91 -5.97
N SER A 109 -9.79 -2.71 -6.59
CA SER A 109 -9.10 -3.81 -5.93
C SER A 109 -8.09 -3.28 -4.90
N ALA A 110 -7.84 -4.06 -3.86
CA ALA A 110 -6.67 -3.87 -3.02
C ALA A 110 -5.45 -4.64 -3.54
N LEU A 111 -5.61 -5.40 -4.62
CA LEU A 111 -4.51 -6.12 -5.24
C LEU A 111 -3.56 -5.16 -5.95
N ALA A 112 -2.32 -5.10 -5.50
CA ALA A 112 -1.26 -4.31 -6.10
C ALA A 112 -0.28 -5.25 -6.83
N HIS A 113 -0.18 -5.09 -8.14
CA HIS A 113 0.79 -5.81 -8.95
C HIS A 113 2.04 -4.96 -9.08
N VAL A 114 3.15 -5.42 -8.52
CA VAL A 114 4.44 -4.73 -8.56
C VAL A 114 5.40 -5.56 -9.40
N GLN A 115 6.00 -4.92 -10.39
CA GLN A 115 6.99 -5.58 -11.24
C GLN A 115 8.37 -5.60 -10.57
N VAL A 116 9.15 -6.62 -10.91
CA VAL A 116 10.54 -6.71 -10.48
C VAL A 116 11.35 -5.54 -11.04
N ILE A 117 12.13 -4.90 -10.20
CA ILE A 117 13.08 -3.85 -10.59
C ILE A 117 14.04 -4.40 -11.65
N ASN A 118 14.10 -3.69 -12.76
CA ASN A 118 15.01 -3.98 -13.88
C ASN A 118 15.26 -2.71 -14.70
N ALA A 119 16.01 -2.83 -15.81
CA ALA A 119 16.32 -1.66 -16.64
C ALA A 119 15.11 -0.93 -17.21
N ALA A 120 14.01 -1.65 -17.48
CA ALA A 120 12.77 -1.06 -17.96
C ALA A 120 11.90 -0.51 -16.81
N HIS A 121 12.04 -1.06 -15.61
CA HIS A 121 11.32 -0.66 -14.39
C HIS A 121 12.31 -0.34 -13.26
N PRO A 122 13.07 0.78 -13.37
CA PRO A 122 14.14 1.08 -12.42
C PRO A 122 13.66 1.72 -11.10
N TYR A 123 12.37 2.03 -10.99
CA TYR A 123 11.83 2.73 -9.83
C TYR A 123 10.85 1.83 -9.04
N PRO A 124 10.75 2.04 -7.73
CA PRO A 124 9.82 1.30 -6.89
C PRO A 124 8.35 1.61 -7.23
N ALA A 125 7.45 0.79 -6.75
CA ALA A 125 6.04 1.10 -6.63
C ALA A 125 5.79 2.10 -5.49
N LEU A 126 4.67 2.82 -5.53
CA LEU A 126 4.20 3.66 -4.44
C LEU A 126 2.88 3.11 -3.89
N VAL A 127 2.85 2.83 -2.61
CA VAL A 127 1.63 2.43 -1.89
C VAL A 127 1.23 3.52 -0.91
N ARG A 128 0.02 4.03 -1.06
CA ARG A 128 -0.58 5.03 -0.20
C ARG A 128 -1.55 4.36 0.74
N HIS A 129 -1.18 4.28 2.00
CA HIS A 129 -2.02 3.75 3.05
C HIS A 129 -2.84 4.87 3.70
N LEU A 130 -4.12 4.62 3.90
CA LEU A 130 -5.04 5.53 4.59
C LEU A 130 -5.89 4.71 5.55
N ASN A 131 -5.82 5.03 6.83
CA ASN A 131 -6.70 4.40 7.81
C ASN A 131 -7.86 5.34 8.15
N VAL A 132 -9.03 5.02 7.64
CA VAL A 132 -10.26 5.77 7.94
C VAL A 132 -11.12 5.10 9.02
N GLY A 133 -10.65 3.99 9.53
CA GLY A 133 -11.30 3.20 10.58
C GLY A 133 -10.97 3.66 11.99
N THR A 134 -11.12 2.74 12.94
CA THR A 134 -11.05 2.98 14.39
C THR A 134 -9.90 2.26 15.09
N VAL A 135 -9.25 1.29 14.43
CA VAL A 135 -8.13 0.53 14.98
C VAL A 135 -6.88 0.68 14.12
N SER A 136 -5.71 0.49 14.73
CA SER A 136 -4.44 0.46 14.01
C SER A 136 -4.30 -0.83 13.22
N HIS A 137 -3.70 -0.73 12.03
CA HIS A 137 -3.44 -1.86 11.17
C HIS A 137 -1.96 -1.94 10.80
N PRO A 138 -1.27 -3.04 11.15
CA PRO A 138 0.08 -3.28 10.69
C PRO A 138 0.06 -3.81 9.25
N PHE A 139 0.89 -3.24 8.39
CA PHE A 139 1.16 -3.73 7.04
C PHE A 139 2.56 -4.32 6.99
N HIS A 140 2.65 -5.55 6.51
CA HIS A 140 3.90 -6.27 6.35
C HIS A 140 4.03 -6.76 4.91
N PRO A 141 4.76 -6.02 4.05
CA PRO A 141 5.07 -6.54 2.72
C PRO A 141 6.09 -7.67 2.84
N HIS A 142 5.85 -8.76 2.13
CA HIS A 142 6.83 -9.85 2.07
C HIS A 142 7.91 -9.57 1.02
N GLY A 143 9.11 -10.04 1.31
CA GLY A 143 10.28 -9.90 0.46
C GLY A 143 11.19 -8.76 0.89
N GLU A 144 10.86 -7.56 0.49
CA GLU A 144 11.67 -6.38 0.76
C GLU A 144 11.02 -5.46 1.80
N ASN A 145 11.85 -4.68 2.49
CA ASN A 145 11.35 -3.62 3.36
C ASN A 145 10.69 -2.51 2.51
N GLY A 146 9.65 -1.91 3.07
CA GLY A 146 9.10 -0.68 2.50
C GLY A 146 9.81 0.55 3.04
N ARG A 147 10.04 1.53 2.16
CA ARG A 147 10.61 2.83 2.55
C ARG A 147 9.50 3.83 2.78
N VAL A 148 9.32 4.26 4.01
CA VAL A 148 8.36 5.28 4.41
C VAL A 148 8.87 6.66 4.01
N LEU A 149 8.19 7.28 3.04
CA LEU A 149 8.55 8.61 2.51
C LEU A 149 7.87 9.74 3.25
N GLY A 150 6.66 9.50 3.76
CA GLY A 150 5.88 10.53 4.43
C GLY A 150 4.72 9.96 5.25
N ARG A 151 4.25 10.78 6.19
CA ARG A 151 3.11 10.49 7.06
C ARG A 151 2.19 11.70 7.14
N ASP A 152 0.89 11.49 7.19
CA ASP A 152 -0.14 12.50 7.39
C ASP A 152 0.00 13.70 6.42
N GLY A 153 0.24 13.37 5.13
CA GLY A 153 0.40 14.37 4.07
C GLY A 153 1.69 15.19 4.16
N ARG A 154 2.70 14.71 4.90
CA ARG A 154 3.98 15.39 5.06
C ARG A 154 5.13 14.46 4.69
N PRO A 155 6.07 14.92 3.85
CA PRO A 155 7.29 14.18 3.63
C PRO A 155 8.11 14.08 4.92
N LEU A 156 8.81 12.98 5.09
CA LEU A 156 9.82 12.83 6.14
C LEU A 156 11.08 13.58 5.71
N GLU A 157 11.13 14.85 6.09
CA GLU A 157 12.13 15.79 5.68
C GLU A 157 12.59 16.64 6.85
N GLY A 158 13.90 16.79 7.01
CA GLY A 158 14.50 17.66 8.00
C GLY A 158 14.39 19.16 7.62
N PRO A 159 14.66 20.07 8.57
CA PRO A 159 14.52 21.51 8.35
C PRO A 159 15.38 22.08 7.21
N ALA A 160 16.47 21.41 6.84
CA ALA A 160 17.34 21.77 5.74
C ALA A 160 17.14 20.90 4.48
N GLY A 161 16.00 20.22 4.36
CA GLY A 161 15.70 19.35 3.22
C GLY A 161 16.36 17.97 3.28
N GLN A 162 16.88 17.57 4.46
CA GLN A 162 17.48 16.26 4.61
C GLN A 162 16.43 15.17 4.49
N ASP A 163 16.77 14.10 3.82
CA ASP A 163 15.94 12.90 3.77
C ASP A 163 15.91 12.22 5.15
N LEU A 164 14.72 12.10 5.72
CA LEU A 164 14.43 11.38 6.96
C LEU A 164 13.55 10.16 6.72
N SER A 165 13.37 9.74 5.46
CA SER A 165 12.70 8.48 5.16
C SER A 165 13.48 7.31 5.75
N TYR A 166 12.76 6.26 6.10
CA TYR A 166 13.35 5.07 6.72
C TYR A 166 12.71 3.81 6.16
N GLU A 167 13.41 2.70 6.29
CA GLU A 167 12.93 1.40 5.84
C GLU A 167 12.45 0.58 7.03
N GLU A 168 11.29 -0.06 6.87
CA GLU A 168 10.72 -0.98 7.85
C GLU A 168 10.07 -2.17 7.14
N PHE A 169 9.98 -3.29 7.85
CA PHE A 169 9.32 -4.49 7.39
C PHE A 169 7.85 -4.57 7.84
N VAL A 170 7.42 -3.74 8.79
CA VAL A 170 6.02 -3.57 9.22
C VAL A 170 5.75 -2.09 9.42
N PHE A 171 4.68 -1.57 8.79
CA PHE A 171 4.23 -0.20 9.05
C PHE A 171 2.90 -0.22 9.76
N ASP A 172 2.84 0.39 10.93
CA ASP A 172 1.57 0.58 11.63
C ASP A 172 0.90 1.88 11.18
N VAL A 173 -0.34 1.73 10.69
CA VAL A 173 -1.16 2.86 10.24
C VAL A 173 -2.33 3.02 11.20
N GLY A 174 -2.21 3.98 12.10
CA GLY A 174 -3.23 4.28 13.10
C GLY A 174 -4.48 4.96 12.54
N PRO A 175 -5.57 4.99 13.31
CA PRO A 175 -6.80 5.67 12.93
C PRO A 175 -6.57 7.13 12.54
N GLY A 176 -7.06 7.52 11.38
CA GLY A 176 -6.90 8.87 10.85
C GLY A 176 -5.55 9.19 10.25
N GLN A 177 -4.63 8.26 10.22
CA GLN A 177 -3.29 8.44 9.66
C GLN A 177 -3.25 8.09 8.17
N THR A 178 -2.30 8.71 7.49
CA THR A 178 -1.87 8.32 6.14
C THR A 178 -0.38 8.04 6.11
N MET A 179 0.03 7.12 5.24
CA MET A 179 1.43 6.79 5.06
C MET A 179 1.73 6.52 3.59
N ASP A 180 2.74 7.18 3.06
CA ASP A 180 3.23 6.97 1.71
C ASP A 180 4.51 6.15 1.75
N VAL A 181 4.46 4.96 1.18
CA VAL A 181 5.53 3.97 1.23
C VAL A 181 5.93 3.59 -0.18
N THR A 182 7.22 3.67 -0.50
CA THR A 182 7.74 3.02 -1.70
C THR A 182 8.19 1.61 -1.36
N TRP A 183 7.85 0.70 -2.24
CA TRP A 183 8.26 -0.69 -2.14
C TRP A 183 8.82 -1.16 -3.48
N LYS A 184 9.93 -1.84 -3.43
CA LYS A 184 10.57 -2.42 -4.61
C LYS A 184 10.64 -3.93 -4.44
N PHE A 185 10.47 -4.63 -5.52
CA PHE A 185 10.77 -6.05 -5.56
C PHE A 185 12.02 -6.25 -6.39
N ALA A 186 13.08 -6.78 -5.77
CA ALA A 186 14.32 -7.09 -6.43
C ALA A 186 14.53 -8.59 -6.44
N ASP A 187 14.67 -9.18 -7.62
CA ASP A 187 15.04 -10.57 -7.74
C ASP A 187 16.55 -10.71 -7.64
N ILE A 188 17.04 -10.88 -6.44
CA ILE A 188 18.47 -11.06 -6.19
C ILE A 188 18.99 -12.41 -6.65
N GLU A 189 18.11 -13.36 -6.96
CA GLU A 189 18.46 -14.69 -7.42
C GLU A 189 18.67 -14.73 -8.93
N GLN A 190 18.15 -13.77 -9.66
CA GLN A 190 18.40 -13.60 -11.09
C GLN A 190 19.64 -12.77 -11.41
N TRP A 191 20.51 -12.54 -10.43
CA TRP A 191 21.75 -11.84 -10.69
C TRP A 191 22.60 -12.59 -11.72
N ASP A 192 22.95 -11.92 -12.78
CA ASP A 192 23.69 -12.46 -13.93
C ASP A 192 25.22 -12.32 -13.81
N GLY A 193 25.70 -11.77 -12.69
CA GLY A 193 27.11 -11.50 -12.47
C GLY A 193 27.60 -10.16 -13.03
N ASP A 194 26.74 -9.42 -13.73
CA ASP A 194 27.08 -8.09 -14.23
C ASP A 194 26.87 -7.03 -13.14
N PRO A 195 27.94 -6.33 -12.69
CA PRO A 195 27.83 -5.27 -11.71
C PRO A 195 27.04 -4.05 -12.20
N ASN A 196 26.75 -3.96 -13.49
CA ASN A 196 25.91 -2.92 -14.06
C ASN A 196 24.44 -3.37 -14.23
N SER A 197 24.13 -4.64 -13.94
CA SER A 197 22.76 -5.13 -13.96
C SER A 197 21.92 -4.41 -12.91
N PRO A 198 20.69 -3.98 -13.23
CA PRO A 198 19.78 -3.40 -12.24
C PRO A 198 19.45 -4.36 -11.09
N ASN A 199 19.64 -5.65 -11.30
CA ASN A 199 19.48 -6.68 -10.27
C ASN A 199 20.78 -6.97 -9.51
N TYR A 200 21.87 -6.26 -9.84
CA TYR A 200 23.11 -6.41 -9.10
C TYR A 200 22.95 -5.94 -7.66
N ASN A 201 23.00 -6.87 -6.76
CA ASN A 201 23.07 -6.60 -5.33
C ASN A 201 24.42 -7.07 -4.82
N PRO A 202 25.35 -6.15 -4.53
CA PRO A 202 26.70 -6.50 -4.09
C PRO A 202 26.78 -6.94 -2.63
N VAL A 203 25.73 -7.56 -2.10
CA VAL A 203 25.76 -8.08 -0.73
C VAL A 203 26.73 -9.25 -0.66
N PRO A 204 27.85 -9.13 0.06
CA PRO A 204 28.84 -10.21 0.18
C PRO A 204 28.19 -11.47 0.73
N GLY A 205 28.45 -12.59 0.09
CA GLY A 205 27.95 -13.91 0.50
C GLY A 205 26.70 -14.39 -0.24
N TYR A 206 26.06 -13.51 -0.99
CA TYR A 206 24.92 -13.93 -1.84
C TYR A 206 25.36 -14.54 -3.18
N GLU A 207 26.56 -14.28 -3.62
CA GLU A 207 27.07 -14.74 -4.93
C GLU A 207 27.10 -16.27 -5.04
N TYR A 208 27.37 -16.94 -3.92
CA TYR A 208 27.40 -18.41 -3.94
C TYR A 208 25.99 -19.01 -3.87
N GLN A 209 25.02 -18.32 -3.27
CA GLN A 209 23.65 -18.80 -3.17
C GLN A 209 23.00 -18.87 -4.56
N LYS A 210 23.26 -17.87 -5.39
CA LYS A 210 22.76 -17.84 -6.78
C LYS A 210 23.23 -19.03 -7.64
N GLN A 211 24.37 -19.58 -7.36
CA GLN A 211 24.87 -20.76 -8.07
C GLN A 211 24.10 -22.05 -7.72
N ASN A 212 23.42 -22.05 -6.58
CA ASN A 212 22.72 -23.21 -6.04
C ASN A 212 21.21 -23.08 -6.01
N LEU A 213 20.69 -21.90 -6.34
CA LEU A 213 19.25 -21.65 -6.34
C LEU A 213 18.61 -22.09 -7.66
N VAL A 214 17.38 -22.54 -7.56
CA VAL A 214 16.59 -22.90 -8.74
C VAL A 214 16.33 -21.61 -9.52
N ARG A 215 16.72 -21.61 -10.77
CA ARG A 215 16.56 -20.45 -11.64
C ARG A 215 15.10 -20.05 -11.74
N GLY A 216 14.82 -18.78 -11.44
CA GLY A 216 13.48 -18.22 -11.48
C GLY A 216 12.75 -18.15 -10.13
N GLU A 217 13.41 -18.54 -9.04
CA GLU A 217 12.87 -18.24 -7.70
C GLU A 217 13.01 -16.76 -7.41
N LEU A 218 11.90 -16.14 -7.05
CA LEU A 218 11.87 -14.75 -6.63
C LEU A 218 12.18 -14.62 -5.15
N PHE A 219 12.92 -13.59 -4.81
CA PHE A 219 13.17 -13.25 -3.42
C PHE A 219 11.89 -12.65 -2.81
N GLY A 220 11.27 -13.39 -1.94
CA GLY A 220 9.99 -13.06 -1.35
C GLY A 220 9.21 -14.30 -0.97
N SER A 221 7.98 -14.13 -0.54
CA SER A 221 7.15 -15.27 -0.20
C SER A 221 6.62 -15.98 -1.45
N PRO A 222 6.85 -17.27 -1.61
CA PRO A 222 6.29 -18.04 -2.72
C PRO A 222 4.76 -18.16 -2.65
N TYR A 223 4.16 -17.79 -1.51
CA TYR A 223 2.71 -17.83 -1.31
C TYR A 223 2.00 -16.56 -1.77
N LEU A 224 2.72 -15.55 -2.23
CA LEU A 224 2.19 -14.23 -2.52
C LEU A 224 2.05 -13.94 -4.02
N GLY A 225 1.63 -14.92 -4.76
CA GLY A 225 1.38 -14.75 -6.18
C GLY A 225 2.64 -14.69 -7.02
N GLN A 226 3.70 -15.30 -6.53
CA GLN A 226 4.84 -15.57 -7.38
C GLN A 226 4.37 -16.32 -8.61
N GLN A 227 4.63 -15.75 -9.73
CA GLN A 227 4.32 -16.40 -10.99
C GLN A 227 5.38 -17.45 -11.31
N ASP A 228 4.96 -18.46 -11.98
CA ASP A 228 5.73 -19.60 -12.45
C ASP A 228 7.16 -19.25 -12.88
N GLY A 229 8.10 -19.56 -12.01
CA GLY A 229 9.51 -19.32 -12.22
C GLY A 229 9.94 -17.87 -12.33
N GLY A 230 9.12 -16.94 -11.84
CA GLY A 230 9.49 -15.53 -11.76
C GLY A 230 9.73 -14.83 -13.10
N LEU A 231 9.33 -15.44 -14.19
CA LEU A 231 9.58 -14.91 -15.53
C LEU A 231 8.84 -13.59 -15.80
N THR A 232 7.71 -13.38 -15.14
CA THR A 232 6.94 -12.13 -15.25
C THR A 232 7.38 -11.09 -14.25
N GLY A 233 8.00 -11.51 -13.15
CA GLY A 233 8.42 -10.62 -12.08
C GLY A 233 7.29 -9.88 -11.37
N GLU A 234 6.09 -10.40 -11.43
CA GLU A 234 4.94 -9.80 -10.77
C GLU A 234 4.69 -10.46 -9.42
N VAL A 235 4.47 -9.64 -8.41
CA VAL A 235 4.05 -10.07 -7.08
C VAL A 235 2.81 -9.29 -6.65
N SER A 236 1.95 -9.96 -5.89
CA SER A 236 0.80 -9.31 -5.30
C SER A 236 1.18 -8.68 -3.97
N PHE A 237 1.14 -7.36 -3.91
CA PHE A 237 1.53 -6.61 -2.72
C PHE A 237 0.58 -6.84 -1.56
N ASN A 238 -0.71 -7.04 -1.84
CA ASN A 238 -1.70 -7.11 -0.78
C ASN A 238 -1.96 -8.50 -0.26
N ALA A 239 -1.41 -9.52 -0.85
CA ALA A 239 -1.63 -10.88 -0.38
C ALA A 239 -1.13 -11.10 1.07
N CYS A 240 -0.30 -10.21 1.56
CA CYS A 240 0.16 -10.22 2.95
C CYS A 240 -0.60 -9.27 3.86
N GLY A 241 -1.32 -8.35 3.34
CA GLY A 241 -2.14 -7.41 4.11
C GLY A 241 -3.37 -8.07 4.70
N GLU A 242 -3.42 -9.35 4.64
CA GLU A 242 -4.49 -10.07 5.22
C GLU A 242 -4.20 -10.30 6.68
N PHE A 243 -4.78 -9.61 7.34
CA PHE A 243 -5.33 -9.46 8.62
C PHE A 243 -5.74 -10.80 9.21
N TYR A 244 -4.92 -11.35 10.03
CA TYR A 244 -5.24 -12.48 10.88
C TYR A 244 -5.22 -12.04 12.33
#